data_3c54c1409e8751adc9f9e4d717467ee6
#
_entry.id   3c54c1409e8751adc9f9e4d717467ee6
#
_cell.length_a   1.000
_cell.length_b   1.000
_cell.length_c   1.000
_cell.angle_alpha   90.00
_cell.angle_beta   90.00
_cell.angle_gamma   90.00
#
_symmetry.space_group_name_H-M   'P 1'
#
loop_
_entity.id
_entity.type
_entity.pdbx_description
1 polymer ?
#
loop_
_entity_poly.entity_id
_entity_poly.type
_entity_poly.pdbx_seq_one_letter_code
_entity_poly.pdbx_strand_id
1 'polypeptide(L)'
;MIINEIFYSLQGEGCHSGTPAVFVRFSGCNLRCPFCDTQHDAGTAMTEEAIVDEVANYPARLVVVTGGEPSLQLTASLVDKLHEVGKYVAVETNGTHALPGNVDWITLSPKSAYVDGAEVVLTRADEVKVVYDGIHDPSDQLSTINYQLSTLRFLQPCDTGDARRNARLTAAAVEYVKRHPQWRLSLQIHKILNIQ
;
A
#
# COMPACT_ATOMS: atom_id res chain seq x y z
N MET A 1 9.38 -8.57 -15.30
CA MET A 1 9.15 -7.59 -14.23
C MET A 1 10.39 -7.51 -13.36
N ILE A 2 10.64 -6.39 -12.72
CA ILE A 2 11.78 -6.28 -11.80
C ILE A 2 11.23 -6.38 -10.37
N ILE A 3 11.55 -7.46 -9.69
CA ILE A 3 11.10 -7.77 -8.34
C ILE A 3 12.22 -7.47 -7.34
N ASN A 4 11.89 -6.66 -6.34
CA ASN A 4 12.82 -6.34 -5.25
C ASN A 4 12.93 -7.54 -4.29
N GLU A 5 11.79 -8.05 -3.85
CA GLU A 5 11.70 -9.21 -2.95
C GLU A 5 10.33 -9.89 -3.03
N ILE A 6 10.27 -11.18 -2.68
CA ILE A 6 9.05 -11.92 -2.39
C ILE A 6 9.22 -12.55 -1.01
N PHE A 7 8.30 -12.31 -0.09
CA PHE A 7 8.39 -12.84 1.26
C PHE A 7 7.02 -13.13 1.88
N TYR A 8 6.99 -13.94 2.92
CA TYR A 8 5.78 -14.31 3.64
C TYR A 8 5.78 -13.72 5.04
N SER A 9 4.74 -12.95 5.35
CA SER A 9 4.61 -12.29 6.65
C SER A 9 3.14 -12.00 6.98
N LEU A 10 2.88 -11.07 7.89
CA LEU A 10 1.54 -10.52 8.15
C LEU A 10 1.41 -9.16 7.48
N GLN A 11 0.25 -8.90 6.86
CA GLN A 11 -0.06 -7.52 6.46
C GLN A 11 -0.12 -6.63 7.71
N GLY A 12 0.70 -5.60 7.72
CA GLY A 12 0.87 -4.71 8.88
C GLY A 12 -0.06 -3.51 8.88
N GLU A 13 -0.80 -3.24 7.81
CA GLU A 13 -1.48 -1.96 7.58
C GLU A 13 -2.89 -2.15 7.00
N GLY A 14 -3.74 -1.12 7.15
CA GLY A 14 -5.05 -1.05 6.50
C GLY A 14 -6.05 -2.11 6.97
N CYS A 15 -6.99 -2.44 6.09
CA CYS A 15 -8.09 -3.36 6.38
C CYS A 15 -7.63 -4.79 6.64
N HIS A 16 -6.58 -5.23 5.97
CA HIS A 16 -6.04 -6.59 6.07
C HIS A 16 -4.99 -6.76 7.17
N SER A 17 -4.81 -5.77 8.04
CA SER A 17 -3.84 -5.82 9.15
C SER A 17 -4.00 -7.08 9.99
N GLY A 18 -2.89 -7.79 10.26
CA GLY A 18 -2.85 -9.06 10.98
C GLY A 18 -3.12 -10.30 10.13
N THR A 19 -3.44 -10.15 8.85
CA THR A 19 -3.69 -11.28 7.93
C THR A 19 -2.39 -11.83 7.37
N PRO A 20 -2.16 -13.18 7.38
CA PRO A 20 -1.02 -13.77 6.69
C PRO A 20 -1.06 -13.46 5.19
N ALA A 21 0.05 -12.98 4.65
CA ALA A 21 0.15 -12.55 3.26
C ALA A 21 1.51 -12.86 2.64
N VAL A 22 1.51 -13.14 1.34
CA VAL A 22 2.73 -13.15 0.53
C VAL A 22 2.89 -11.76 -0.08
N PHE A 23 4.00 -11.13 0.18
CA PHE A 23 4.32 -9.82 -0.40
C PHE A 23 5.14 -10.00 -1.68
N VAL A 24 4.69 -9.37 -2.74
CA VAL A 24 5.44 -9.24 -4.00
C VAL A 24 5.80 -7.77 -4.17
N ARG A 25 7.04 -7.43 -3.84
CA ARG A 25 7.55 -6.06 -3.90
C ARG A 25 8.24 -5.80 -5.23
N PHE A 26 7.64 -4.93 -6.03
CA PHE A 26 8.21 -4.46 -7.28
C PHE A 26 9.29 -3.40 -7.05
N SER A 27 10.30 -3.37 -7.92
CA SER A 27 11.31 -2.31 -7.96
C SER A 27 10.87 -1.16 -8.85
N GLY A 28 11.38 0.03 -8.53
CA GLY A 28 11.10 1.26 -9.26
C GLY A 28 9.84 1.98 -8.80
N CYS A 29 9.93 3.30 -8.71
CA CYS A 29 8.80 4.19 -8.40
C CYS A 29 8.92 5.45 -9.25
N ASN A 30 7.79 5.97 -9.68
CA ASN A 30 7.71 7.25 -10.39
C ASN A 30 7.76 8.47 -9.45
N LEU A 31 7.66 8.26 -8.13
CA LEU A 31 7.70 9.33 -7.12
C LEU A 31 8.93 9.20 -6.21
N ARG A 32 9.28 10.30 -5.54
CA ARG A 32 10.34 10.37 -4.51
C ARG A 32 9.78 11.02 -3.25
N CYS A 33 9.02 10.23 -2.47
CA CYS A 33 8.40 10.71 -1.24
C CYS A 33 9.45 10.95 -0.15
N PRO A 34 9.38 12.08 0.60
CA PRO A 34 10.40 12.41 1.61
C PRO A 34 10.39 11.46 2.83
N PHE A 35 9.32 10.70 3.01
CA PHE A 35 9.14 9.72 4.11
C PHE A 35 9.14 8.27 3.61
N CYS A 36 9.62 8.02 2.38
CA CYS A 36 9.65 6.67 1.83
C CYS A 36 10.62 5.81 2.65
N ASP A 37 10.11 4.71 3.20
CA ASP A 37 10.87 3.73 3.97
C ASP A 37 11.25 2.48 3.15
N THR A 38 10.88 2.46 1.88
CA THR A 38 11.14 1.33 0.98
C THR A 38 12.35 1.60 0.10
N GLN A 39 13.31 0.69 0.12
CA GLN A 39 14.43 0.66 -0.84
C GLN A 39 14.00 -0.14 -2.07
N HIS A 40 13.66 0.54 -3.15
CA HIS A 40 13.11 -0.07 -4.37
C HIS A 40 13.98 0.11 -5.62
N ASP A 41 15.23 0.53 -5.46
CA ASP A 41 16.13 0.79 -6.61
C ASP A 41 16.86 -0.47 -7.10
N ALA A 42 16.89 -1.55 -6.28
CA ALA A 42 17.46 -2.84 -6.62
C ALA A 42 16.36 -3.87 -6.91
N GLY A 43 16.71 -4.93 -7.67
CA GLY A 43 15.79 -6.03 -7.92
C GLY A 43 16.31 -7.01 -8.98
N THR A 44 15.62 -8.13 -9.10
CA THR A 44 15.92 -9.19 -10.06
C THR A 44 14.81 -9.27 -11.11
N ALA A 45 15.20 -9.46 -12.39
CA ALA A 45 14.24 -9.70 -13.45
C ALA A 45 13.59 -11.08 -13.26
N MET A 46 12.26 -11.11 -13.17
CA MET A 46 11.48 -12.35 -13.07
C MET A 46 10.39 -12.38 -14.13
N THR A 47 10.07 -13.59 -14.63
CA THR A 47 8.89 -13.81 -15.46
C THR A 47 7.65 -13.90 -14.57
N GLU A 48 6.46 -13.80 -15.17
CA GLU A 48 5.19 -13.98 -14.43
C GLU A 48 5.10 -15.38 -13.83
N GLU A 49 5.53 -16.40 -14.58
CA GLU A 49 5.56 -17.79 -14.13
C GLU A 49 6.46 -17.97 -12.92
N ALA A 50 7.65 -17.40 -12.93
CA ALA A 50 8.58 -17.49 -11.79
C ALA A 50 8.03 -16.79 -10.53
N ILE A 51 7.29 -15.68 -10.70
CA ILE A 51 6.62 -15.00 -9.59
C ILE A 51 5.51 -15.89 -9.03
N VAL A 52 4.67 -16.46 -9.89
CA VAL A 52 3.56 -17.33 -9.49
C VAL A 52 4.06 -18.59 -8.79
N ASP A 53 5.11 -19.24 -9.35
CA ASP A 53 5.73 -20.43 -8.76
C ASP A 53 6.26 -20.14 -7.35
N GLU A 54 6.92 -19.01 -7.14
CA GLU A 54 7.41 -18.60 -5.82
C GLU A 54 6.26 -18.33 -4.85
N VAL A 55 5.25 -17.57 -5.28
CA VAL A 55 4.06 -17.25 -4.46
C VAL A 55 3.26 -18.51 -4.10
N ALA A 56 3.20 -19.51 -4.98
CA ALA A 56 2.47 -20.76 -4.74
C ALA A 56 3.08 -21.62 -3.62
N ASN A 57 4.36 -21.42 -3.27
CA ASN A 57 5.02 -22.13 -2.18
C ASN A 57 4.48 -21.75 -0.78
N TYR A 58 3.76 -20.64 -0.66
CA TYR A 58 3.25 -20.13 0.61
C TYR A 58 1.76 -20.44 0.80
N PRO A 59 1.32 -20.79 2.03
CA PRO A 59 -0.06 -21.21 2.29
C PRO A 59 -1.07 -20.04 2.27
N ALA A 60 -0.61 -18.78 2.41
CA ALA A 60 -1.52 -17.64 2.44
C ALA A 60 -2.26 -17.47 1.12
N ARG A 61 -3.56 -17.20 1.24
CA ARG A 61 -4.40 -16.82 0.09
C ARG A 61 -4.13 -15.38 -0.35
N LEU A 62 -3.90 -14.47 0.60
CA LEU A 62 -3.66 -13.07 0.34
C LEU A 62 -2.27 -12.87 -0.26
N VAL A 63 -2.21 -12.19 -1.40
CA VAL A 63 -1.00 -11.66 -2.01
C VAL A 63 -1.09 -10.15 -1.99
N VAL A 64 -0.10 -9.49 -1.40
CA VAL A 64 0.01 -8.02 -1.40
C VAL A 64 1.07 -7.62 -2.41
N VAL A 65 0.61 -7.07 -3.51
CA VAL A 65 1.49 -6.50 -4.55
C VAL A 65 1.79 -5.05 -4.15
N THR A 66 3.04 -4.77 -3.90
CA THR A 66 3.52 -3.49 -3.38
C THR A 66 4.89 -3.15 -3.99
N GLY A 67 5.66 -2.28 -3.38
CA GLY A 67 7.05 -2.02 -3.78
C GLY A 67 7.37 -0.55 -3.90
N GLY A 68 8.00 -0.13 -5.00
CA GLY A 68 8.02 1.24 -5.43
C GLY A 68 6.62 1.66 -5.85
N GLU A 69 6.31 1.58 -7.14
CA GLU A 69 4.93 1.73 -7.63
C GLU A 69 4.59 0.53 -8.53
N PRO A 70 3.74 -0.40 -8.05
CA PRO A 70 3.46 -1.63 -8.80
C PRO A 70 2.69 -1.39 -10.10
N SER A 71 1.89 -0.32 -10.20
CA SER A 71 1.14 -0.01 -11.43
C SER A 71 2.03 0.21 -12.66
N LEU A 72 3.32 0.48 -12.48
CA LEU A 72 4.28 0.62 -13.58
C LEU A 72 4.58 -0.72 -14.30
N GLN A 73 4.38 -1.85 -13.62
CA GLN A 73 4.80 -3.15 -14.12
C GLN A 73 3.73 -4.25 -14.00
N LEU A 74 2.73 -4.10 -13.12
CA LEU A 74 1.70 -5.09 -12.88
C LEU A 74 0.82 -5.26 -14.13
N THR A 75 0.64 -6.51 -14.58
CA THR A 75 -0.18 -6.87 -15.73
C THR A 75 -1.45 -7.63 -15.31
N ALA A 76 -2.49 -7.56 -16.13
CA ALA A 76 -3.68 -8.39 -15.93
C ALA A 76 -3.34 -9.89 -15.99
N SER A 77 -2.41 -10.27 -16.86
CA SER A 77 -1.95 -11.66 -16.99
C SER A 77 -1.34 -12.21 -15.69
N LEU A 78 -0.50 -11.43 -14.99
CA LEU A 78 0.03 -11.88 -13.69
C LEU A 78 -1.08 -12.04 -12.66
N VAL A 79 -2.04 -11.12 -12.61
CA VAL A 79 -3.19 -11.21 -11.69
C VAL A 79 -4.01 -12.48 -11.98
N ASP A 80 -4.33 -12.76 -13.26
CA ASP A 80 -5.07 -13.96 -13.65
C ASP A 80 -4.33 -15.25 -13.25
N LYS A 81 -3.01 -15.32 -13.49
CA LYS A 81 -2.19 -16.48 -13.09
C LYS A 81 -2.15 -16.67 -11.56
N LEU A 82 -2.12 -15.60 -10.79
CA LEU A 82 -2.22 -15.67 -9.32
C LEU A 82 -3.60 -16.19 -8.88
N HIS A 83 -4.69 -15.77 -9.56
CA HIS A 83 -6.02 -16.31 -9.33
C HIS A 83 -6.11 -17.80 -9.65
N GLU A 84 -5.48 -18.27 -10.75
CA GLU A 84 -5.44 -19.69 -11.13
C GLU A 84 -4.84 -20.58 -10.04
N VAL A 85 -3.89 -20.06 -9.25
CA VAL A 85 -3.32 -20.77 -8.08
C VAL A 85 -4.03 -20.43 -6.76
N GLY A 86 -5.25 -19.88 -6.81
CA GLY A 86 -6.15 -19.65 -5.68
C GLY A 86 -5.81 -18.44 -4.80
N LYS A 87 -5.00 -17.51 -5.30
CA LYS A 87 -4.62 -16.30 -4.56
C LYS A 87 -5.67 -15.20 -4.73
N TYR A 88 -5.75 -14.32 -3.72
CA TYR A 88 -6.51 -13.07 -3.69
C TYR A 88 -5.51 -11.92 -3.77
N VAL A 89 -5.61 -11.07 -4.77
CA VAL A 89 -4.58 -10.07 -5.11
C VAL A 89 -5.00 -8.69 -4.61
N ALA A 90 -4.32 -8.20 -3.58
CA ALA A 90 -4.40 -6.83 -3.10
C ALA A 90 -3.22 -6.01 -3.65
N VAL A 91 -3.46 -4.76 -4.03
CA VAL A 91 -2.43 -3.85 -4.54
C VAL A 91 -2.36 -2.60 -3.66
N GLU A 92 -1.16 -2.24 -3.24
CA GLU A 92 -0.86 -0.95 -2.62
C GLU A 92 -0.23 -0.01 -3.66
N THR A 93 -0.86 1.13 -3.93
CA THR A 93 -0.46 2.05 -5.00
C THR A 93 -0.58 3.51 -4.59
N ASN A 94 0.25 4.37 -5.19
CA ASN A 94 0.10 5.82 -5.08
C ASN A 94 -1.05 6.38 -5.96
N GLY A 95 -1.58 5.57 -6.88
CA GLY A 95 -2.73 5.90 -7.71
C GLY A 95 -2.47 6.79 -8.91
N THR A 96 -1.21 7.09 -9.24
CA THR A 96 -0.85 7.96 -10.38
C THR A 96 -0.94 7.28 -11.74
N HIS A 97 -1.14 5.96 -11.78
CA HIS A 97 -1.32 5.17 -12.99
C HIS A 97 -2.52 4.22 -12.84
N ALA A 98 -3.10 3.82 -13.96
CA ALA A 98 -4.16 2.83 -13.97
C ALA A 98 -3.66 1.45 -13.52
N LEU A 99 -4.53 0.68 -12.87
CA LEU A 99 -4.29 -0.72 -12.51
C LEU A 99 -5.10 -1.65 -13.41
N PRO A 100 -4.67 -2.93 -13.54
CA PRO A 100 -5.49 -3.97 -14.14
C PRO A 100 -6.87 -4.08 -13.48
N GLY A 101 -7.91 -4.27 -14.29
CA GLY A 101 -9.31 -4.30 -13.80
C GLY A 101 -9.66 -5.54 -12.97
N ASN A 102 -8.84 -6.60 -13.02
CA ASN A 102 -9.00 -7.88 -12.33
C ASN A 102 -8.33 -7.95 -10.94
N VAL A 103 -7.78 -6.85 -10.43
CA VAL A 103 -7.29 -6.75 -9.04
C VAL A 103 -8.47 -6.84 -8.06
N ASP A 104 -8.35 -7.65 -7.00
CA ASP A 104 -9.41 -7.90 -6.03
C ASP A 104 -9.57 -6.77 -5.01
N TRP A 105 -8.45 -6.17 -4.58
CA TRP A 105 -8.44 -5.11 -3.58
C TRP A 105 -7.43 -4.03 -3.92
N ILE A 106 -7.83 -2.77 -3.84
CA ILE A 106 -6.97 -1.62 -4.10
C ILE A 106 -6.86 -0.76 -2.83
N THR A 107 -5.65 -0.68 -2.30
CA THR A 107 -5.24 0.27 -1.27
C THR A 107 -4.60 1.47 -1.95
N LEU A 108 -5.31 2.57 -2.02
CA LEU A 108 -4.80 3.84 -2.56
C LEU A 108 -4.13 4.65 -1.44
N SER A 109 -2.88 5.01 -1.65
CA SER A 109 -2.13 5.90 -0.75
C SER A 109 -1.70 7.18 -1.49
N PRO A 110 -2.54 8.24 -1.52
CA PRO A 110 -2.29 9.46 -2.29
C PRO A 110 -1.04 10.19 -1.81
N LYS A 111 -0.34 10.85 -2.72
CA LYS A 111 0.93 11.53 -2.45
C LYS A 111 0.96 12.99 -2.90
N SER A 112 -0.13 13.51 -3.45
CA SER A 112 -0.21 14.88 -4.00
C SER A 112 0.07 15.99 -2.98
N ALA A 113 -0.13 15.73 -1.69
CA ALA A 113 0.25 16.68 -0.62
C ALA A 113 1.76 16.77 -0.39
N TYR A 114 2.55 15.84 -0.92
CA TYR A 114 3.98 15.69 -0.61
C TYR A 114 4.89 15.76 -1.83
N VAL A 115 4.34 15.47 -3.01
CA VAL A 115 5.11 15.36 -4.25
C VAL A 115 4.31 15.98 -5.39
N ASP A 116 4.91 16.94 -6.07
CA ASP A 116 4.33 17.54 -7.27
C ASP A 116 4.19 16.50 -8.38
N GLY A 117 3.11 16.57 -9.15
CA GLY A 117 2.83 15.61 -10.22
C GLY A 117 2.33 14.24 -9.74
N ALA A 118 1.92 14.13 -8.46
CA ALA A 118 1.38 12.91 -7.87
C ALA A 118 -0.16 12.89 -7.86
N GLU A 119 -0.79 13.41 -8.92
CA GLU A 119 -2.25 13.41 -9.07
C GLU A 119 -2.77 11.99 -9.21
N VAL A 120 -3.85 11.69 -8.49
CA VAL A 120 -4.50 10.40 -8.53
C VAL A 120 -5.38 10.30 -9.76
N VAL A 121 -5.15 9.27 -10.58
CA VAL A 121 -5.96 8.97 -11.77
C VAL A 121 -6.92 7.78 -11.57
N LEU A 122 -6.77 7.03 -10.48
CA LEU A 122 -7.66 5.90 -10.17
C LEU A 122 -9.07 6.39 -9.87
N THR A 123 -10.06 5.67 -10.42
CA THR A 123 -11.50 5.90 -10.20
C THR A 123 -12.12 4.90 -9.23
N ARG A 124 -11.36 3.87 -8.82
CA ARG A 124 -11.75 2.85 -7.84
C ARG A 124 -10.66 2.69 -6.80
N ALA A 125 -11.05 2.63 -5.53
CA ALA A 125 -10.24 2.15 -4.43
C ALA A 125 -11.17 1.50 -3.39
N ASP A 126 -10.75 0.39 -2.79
CA ASP A 126 -11.48 -0.31 -1.73
C ASP A 126 -11.14 0.32 -0.38
N GLU A 127 -9.92 0.80 -0.22
CA GLU A 127 -9.53 1.67 0.87
C GLU A 127 -8.60 2.80 0.42
N VAL A 128 -8.64 3.92 1.13
CA VAL A 128 -7.67 5.00 1.02
C VAL A 128 -6.90 5.10 2.33
N LYS A 129 -5.58 5.02 2.26
CA LYS A 129 -4.66 5.09 3.39
C LYS A 129 -3.84 6.37 3.29
N VAL A 130 -4.20 7.39 4.08
CA VAL A 130 -3.57 8.70 4.09
C VAL A 130 -2.46 8.73 5.13
N VAL A 131 -1.28 9.19 4.73
CA VAL A 131 -0.16 9.43 5.67
C VAL A 131 -0.47 10.69 6.48
N TYR A 132 -0.31 10.59 7.80
CA TYR A 132 -0.50 11.70 8.74
C TYR A 132 0.84 12.20 9.27
N ASP A 133 1.24 13.38 8.85
CA ASP A 133 2.50 14.02 9.23
C ASP A 133 2.31 15.16 10.27
N GLY A 134 1.03 15.45 10.63
CA GLY A 134 0.67 16.52 11.53
C GLY A 134 0.68 17.93 10.91
N ILE A 135 0.90 18.04 9.61
CA ILE A 135 0.98 19.29 8.85
C ILE A 135 -0.17 19.38 7.84
N HIS A 136 -0.33 18.35 7.00
CA HIS A 136 -1.34 18.32 5.94
C HIS A 136 -2.66 17.76 6.48
N ASP A 137 -3.78 18.45 6.19
CA ASP A 137 -5.10 17.94 6.60
C ASP A 137 -5.46 16.68 5.80
N PRO A 138 -5.81 15.58 6.47
CA PRO A 138 -6.20 14.35 5.79
C PRO A 138 -7.40 14.51 4.86
N SER A 139 -8.34 15.41 5.19
CA SER A 139 -9.53 15.65 4.37
C SER A 139 -9.19 16.36 3.06
N ASP A 140 -8.21 17.26 3.08
CA ASP A 140 -7.75 17.96 1.86
C ASP A 140 -7.09 17.00 0.88
N GLN A 141 -6.37 15.99 1.38
CA GLN A 141 -5.75 14.95 0.55
C GLN A 141 -6.80 14.09 -0.18
N LEU A 142 -8.02 14.02 0.33
CA LEU A 142 -9.12 13.28 -0.28
C LEU A 142 -9.97 14.13 -1.22
N SER A 143 -9.93 15.45 -1.11
CA SER A 143 -10.81 16.37 -1.85
C SER A 143 -10.67 16.27 -3.36
N THR A 144 -9.48 15.85 -3.84
CA THR A 144 -9.14 15.69 -5.27
C THR A 144 -9.41 14.28 -5.81
N ILE A 145 -9.82 13.35 -4.95
CA ILE A 145 -9.98 11.94 -5.32
C ILE A 145 -11.45 11.63 -5.53
N ASN A 146 -11.80 11.21 -6.75
CA ASN A 146 -13.15 10.73 -7.06
C ASN A 146 -13.27 9.25 -6.68
N TYR A 147 -13.64 8.94 -5.44
CA TYR A 147 -13.83 7.57 -4.95
C TYR A 147 -15.26 7.30 -4.51
N GLN A 148 -15.63 6.02 -4.45
CA GLN A 148 -16.97 5.60 -4.04
C GLN A 148 -17.21 5.85 -2.55
N LEU A 149 -18.47 6.11 -2.16
CA LEU A 149 -18.87 6.34 -0.76
C LEU A 149 -18.56 5.16 0.17
N SER A 150 -18.45 3.94 -0.37
CA SER A 150 -18.11 2.72 0.37
C SER A 150 -16.62 2.54 0.65
N THR A 151 -15.73 3.38 0.12
CA THR A 151 -14.29 3.28 0.30
C THR A 151 -13.92 3.49 1.78
N LEU A 152 -13.17 2.54 2.34
CA LEU A 152 -12.66 2.65 3.71
C LEU A 152 -11.57 3.73 3.78
N ARG A 153 -11.53 4.47 4.88
CA ARG A 153 -10.55 5.55 5.09
C ARG A 153 -9.65 5.23 6.27
N PHE A 154 -8.37 5.16 6.01
CA PHE A 154 -7.36 4.92 7.03
C PHE A 154 -6.42 6.10 7.16
N LEU A 155 -6.16 6.48 8.40
CA LEU A 155 -5.15 7.48 8.76
C LEU A 155 -3.96 6.76 9.37
N GLN A 156 -2.79 6.91 8.74
CA GLN A 156 -1.56 6.24 9.15
C GLN A 156 -0.52 7.25 9.59
N PRO A 157 -0.13 7.28 10.88
CA PRO A 157 0.95 8.14 11.35
C PRO A 157 2.22 7.90 10.55
N CYS A 158 2.85 8.98 10.10
CA CYS A 158 4.11 8.95 9.38
C CYS A 158 5.23 8.40 10.28
N ASP A 159 5.99 7.44 9.79
CA ASP A 159 7.25 7.06 10.42
C ASP A 159 8.35 8.03 9.98
N THR A 160 8.90 8.74 10.95
CA THR A 160 9.92 9.77 10.73
C THR A 160 11.33 9.29 11.12
N GLY A 161 11.48 8.04 11.58
CA GLY A 161 12.71 7.53 12.18
C GLY A 161 13.01 8.08 13.59
N ASP A 162 12.24 9.04 14.09
CA ASP A 162 12.36 9.59 15.46
C ASP A 162 11.22 9.09 16.34
N ALA A 163 11.55 8.24 17.32
CA ALA A 163 10.56 7.59 18.19
C ALA A 163 9.67 8.60 18.97
N ARG A 164 10.23 9.76 19.39
CA ARG A 164 9.46 10.76 20.12
C ARG A 164 8.49 11.50 19.20
N ARG A 165 8.93 11.80 17.97
CA ARG A 165 8.06 12.40 16.97
C ARG A 165 6.98 11.42 16.54
N ASN A 166 7.31 10.16 16.31
CA ASN A 166 6.37 9.10 15.94
C ASN A 166 5.30 8.92 17.03
N ALA A 167 5.67 8.90 18.31
CA ALA A 167 4.72 8.81 19.41
C ALA A 167 3.73 9.99 19.43
N ARG A 168 4.22 11.23 19.18
CA ARG A 168 3.35 12.42 19.09
C ARG A 168 2.40 12.34 17.89
N LEU A 169 2.89 11.94 16.72
CA LEU A 169 2.06 11.79 15.52
C LEU A 169 0.99 10.71 15.72
N THR A 170 1.36 9.59 16.34
CA THR A 170 0.40 8.52 16.66
C THR A 170 -0.69 9.02 17.61
N ALA A 171 -0.33 9.71 18.70
CA ALA A 171 -1.30 10.28 19.62
C ALA A 171 -2.23 11.29 18.92
N ALA A 172 -1.68 12.16 18.09
CA ALA A 172 -2.47 13.14 17.33
C ALA A 172 -3.40 12.47 16.30
N ALA A 173 -2.95 11.43 15.60
CA ALA A 173 -3.78 10.65 14.69
C ALA A 173 -4.93 9.94 15.42
N VAL A 174 -4.70 9.40 16.61
CA VAL A 174 -5.77 8.82 17.45
C VAL A 174 -6.82 9.88 17.78
N GLU A 175 -6.41 11.07 18.22
CA GLU A 175 -7.35 12.16 18.52
C GLU A 175 -8.08 12.69 17.28
N TYR A 176 -7.41 12.67 16.11
CA TYR A 176 -8.07 12.99 14.84
C TYR A 176 -9.16 11.97 14.50
N VAL A 177 -8.85 10.68 14.54
CA VAL A 177 -9.79 9.60 14.21
C VAL A 177 -11.00 9.62 15.18
N LYS A 178 -10.78 9.85 16.49
CA LYS A 178 -11.87 9.99 17.47
C LYS A 178 -12.82 11.14 17.17
N ARG A 179 -12.33 12.25 16.61
CA ARG A 179 -13.15 13.38 16.19
C ARG A 179 -13.80 13.22 14.83
N HIS A 180 -13.29 12.29 13.99
CA HIS A 180 -13.73 12.04 12.63
C HIS A 180 -14.05 10.55 12.45
N PRO A 181 -15.21 10.06 12.91
CA PRO A 181 -15.51 8.61 12.99
C PRO A 181 -15.62 7.89 11.64
N GLN A 182 -15.59 8.60 10.51
CA GLN A 182 -15.45 8.03 9.17
C GLN A 182 -14.03 7.52 8.89
N TRP A 183 -13.05 7.88 9.71
CA TRP A 183 -11.68 7.41 9.62
C TRP A 183 -11.42 6.25 10.57
N ARG A 184 -10.50 5.38 10.17
CA ARG A 184 -9.92 4.31 10.98
C ARG A 184 -8.43 4.58 11.15
N LEU A 185 -7.87 4.17 12.29
CA LEU A 185 -6.43 4.24 12.48
C LEU A 185 -5.77 3.04 11.78
N SER A 186 -4.74 3.29 10.99
CA SER A 186 -3.79 2.29 10.52
C SER A 186 -2.47 2.47 11.24
N LEU A 187 -1.91 1.39 11.73
CA LEU A 187 -0.55 1.36 12.29
C LEU A 187 0.33 0.47 11.42
N GLN A 188 1.63 0.67 11.48
CA GLN A 188 2.62 -0.23 10.88
C GLN A 188 2.96 -1.33 11.90
N ILE A 189 2.02 -2.28 12.10
CA ILE A 189 2.16 -3.28 13.17
C ILE A 189 3.34 -4.22 12.94
N HIS A 190 3.78 -4.42 11.69
CA HIS A 190 5.00 -5.17 11.36
C HIS A 190 6.23 -4.56 12.05
N LYS A 191 6.34 -3.23 12.12
CA LYS A 191 7.42 -2.54 12.84
C LYS A 191 7.31 -2.74 14.36
N ILE A 192 6.08 -2.77 14.90
CA ILE A 192 5.83 -2.99 16.35
C ILE A 192 6.20 -4.43 16.73
N LEU A 193 5.87 -5.39 15.86
CA LEU A 193 6.17 -6.80 16.08
C LEU A 193 7.59 -7.20 15.68
N ASN A 194 8.35 -6.29 15.05
CA ASN A 194 9.69 -6.53 14.52
C ASN A 194 9.73 -7.72 13.56
N ILE A 195 8.76 -7.78 12.64
CA ILE A 195 8.68 -8.74 11.53
C ILE A 195 8.86 -8.02 10.20
N GLN A 196 9.18 -8.79 9.15
CA GLN A 196 9.29 -8.27 7.78
C GLN A 196 7.93 -7.84 7.25
#